data_c6545f3f804d2558571f1eca83b912e8
#
_entry.id   c6545f3f804d2558571f1eca83b912e8
#
_cell.length_a   1.000
_cell.length_b   1.000
_cell.length_c   1.000
_cell.angle_alpha   90.00
_cell.angle_beta   90.00
_cell.angle_gamma   90.00
#
_symmetry.space_group_name_H-M   'P 1'
#
loop_
_entity.id
_entity.type
_entity.pdbx_description
1 polymer ?
#
loop_
_entity_poly.entity_id
_entity_poly.type
_entity_poly.pdbx_seq_one_letter_code
_entity_poly.pdbx_strand_id
1 'polypeptide(L)'
;GWSRAWRKALTSGVGAEPRAVDWTVVIPARNESQHLGNVLDDLAEQELQVHILVVDDHSNDGTASLATSHQLAQRGHLRVLTAEGTGKKSALLTGMASASTPWVVTLDADVRLGPSWTQGWQDRLSGVRAKTACVAGPVLLSLSPQSPTLWEGVQALDYAAQMGWSAGCLVRDLPGSASGANMAVRVDTYPDTRNLGASGDDTLVVQALQRRGHRVEWLSDSRATVRTAGANSFPAWIEQRTRWAGKAVHYDRRAKQTAWWMAWMSVTQWTLWLGACASSASGLWGLAWGWWALVTGMNLAYARPVARWFGLQTTWAQGAMLGLTQPAQVPLILLAQSGLLRPWGIASKPSWKGRTCDP
;
A
#
# COMPACT_ATOMS: atom_id res chain seq x y z
N GLY A 1 -1.57 -13.32 19.87
CA GLY A 1 -2.52 -12.75 18.93
C GLY A 1 -1.95 -11.57 18.15
N TRP A 2 -2.68 -11.05 17.18
CA TRP A 2 -2.29 -9.96 16.28
C TRP A 2 -1.95 -8.66 17.01
N SER A 3 -2.66 -8.29 18.06
CA SER A 3 -2.36 -7.12 18.88
C SER A 3 -0.98 -7.17 19.56
N ARG A 4 -0.48 -8.37 19.88
CA ARG A 4 0.91 -8.57 20.34
C ARG A 4 1.91 -8.44 19.20
N ALA A 5 1.59 -8.96 18.01
CA ALA A 5 2.45 -8.83 16.83
C ALA A 5 2.58 -7.38 16.38
N TRP A 6 1.47 -6.64 16.37
CA TRP A 6 1.48 -5.20 16.10
C TRP A 6 2.34 -4.43 17.12
N ARG A 7 2.13 -4.65 18.43
CA ARG A 7 2.99 -4.04 19.47
C ARG A 7 4.46 -4.38 19.29
N LYS A 8 4.78 -5.63 18.93
CA LYS A 8 6.14 -6.04 18.60
C LYS A 8 6.67 -5.33 17.36
N ALA A 9 5.82 -5.09 16.34
CA ALA A 9 6.19 -4.31 15.15
C ALA A 9 6.61 -2.88 15.52
N LEU A 10 5.91 -2.26 16.47
CA LEU A 10 6.21 -0.92 16.95
C LEU A 10 7.53 -0.82 17.73
N THR A 11 7.94 -1.89 18.41
CA THR A 11 9.15 -1.92 19.23
C THR A 11 10.36 -2.53 18.52
N SER A 12 10.21 -3.03 17.29
CA SER A 12 11.26 -3.69 16.52
C SER A 12 12.22 -2.71 15.82
N GLY A 13 12.49 -1.58 16.42
CA GLY A 13 13.42 -0.58 15.90
C GLY A 13 14.78 -0.60 16.62
N VAL A 14 15.85 -0.50 15.83
CA VAL A 14 17.24 -0.20 16.19
C VAL A 14 17.97 -1.28 16.99
N GLY A 15 18.76 -2.06 16.28
CA GLY A 15 19.64 -3.10 16.86
C GLY A 15 21.13 -2.93 16.56
N ALA A 16 21.58 -1.81 15.99
CA ALA A 16 22.99 -1.55 15.71
C ALA A 16 23.31 -0.07 15.93
N GLU A 17 24.57 0.26 16.18
CA GLU A 17 25.01 1.65 16.17
C GLU A 17 24.72 2.28 14.80
N PRO A 18 24.21 3.53 14.79
CA PRO A 18 23.83 4.21 13.55
C PRO A 18 25.06 4.37 12.64
N ARG A 19 25.05 3.71 11.49
CA ARG A 19 26.01 3.95 10.42
C ARG A 19 25.34 4.83 9.37
N ALA A 20 26.04 5.84 8.89
CA ALA A 20 25.56 6.58 7.72
C ALA A 20 25.38 5.58 6.56
N VAL A 21 24.18 5.54 6.01
CA VAL A 21 23.85 4.69 4.86
C VAL A 21 23.38 5.58 3.74
N ASP A 22 24.01 5.47 2.59
CA ASP A 22 23.57 6.18 1.40
C ASP A 22 22.40 5.46 0.76
N TRP A 23 21.40 6.22 0.35
CA TRP A 23 20.20 5.71 -0.30
C TRP A 23 19.62 6.72 -1.28
N THR A 24 18.87 6.22 -2.23
CA THR A 24 18.26 7.00 -3.31
C THR A 24 16.74 6.86 -3.26
N VAL A 25 16.01 7.93 -3.51
CA VAL A 25 14.58 7.90 -3.76
C VAL A 25 14.34 7.62 -5.23
N VAL A 26 13.49 6.64 -5.56
CA VAL A 26 13.05 6.37 -6.93
C VAL A 26 11.56 6.61 -7.03
N ILE A 27 11.17 7.52 -7.92
CA ILE A 27 9.77 7.94 -8.16
C ILE A 27 9.40 7.55 -9.61
N PRO A 28 8.69 6.43 -9.82
CA PRO A 28 8.13 6.13 -11.12
C PRO A 28 6.94 7.06 -11.39
N ALA A 29 6.97 7.79 -12.49
CA ALA A 29 5.95 8.78 -12.84
C ALA A 29 5.38 8.52 -14.23
N ARG A 30 4.06 8.63 -14.37
CA ARG A 30 3.37 8.63 -15.65
C ARG A 30 2.12 9.51 -15.58
N ASN A 31 2.12 10.59 -16.34
CA ASN A 31 1.04 11.57 -16.37
C ASN A 31 0.68 12.05 -14.96
N GLU A 32 1.69 12.57 -14.26
CA GLU A 32 1.61 13.04 -12.87
C GLU A 32 1.93 14.53 -12.73
N SER A 33 1.77 15.31 -13.79
CA SER A 33 2.05 16.76 -13.79
C SER A 33 1.29 17.53 -12.70
N GLN A 34 0.13 17.00 -12.25
CA GLN A 34 -0.68 17.61 -11.20
C GLN A 34 -0.22 17.28 -9.79
N HIS A 35 0.55 16.20 -9.60
CA HIS A 35 0.87 15.67 -8.26
C HIS A 35 2.37 15.68 -7.96
N LEU A 36 3.19 15.37 -8.95
CA LEU A 36 4.64 15.21 -8.76
C LEU A 36 5.31 16.44 -8.15
N GLY A 37 4.85 17.66 -8.52
CA GLY A 37 5.38 18.89 -7.92
C GLY A 37 5.31 18.92 -6.41
N ASN A 38 4.18 18.51 -5.83
CA ASN A 38 3.98 18.47 -4.38
C ASN A 38 4.96 17.50 -3.69
N VAL A 39 5.20 16.34 -4.30
CA VAL A 39 6.16 15.35 -3.76
C VAL A 39 7.58 15.90 -3.79
N LEU A 40 7.95 16.57 -4.88
CA LEU A 40 9.27 17.18 -5.02
C LEU A 40 9.46 18.37 -4.07
N ASP A 41 8.42 19.17 -3.84
CA ASP A 41 8.43 20.25 -2.85
C ASP A 41 8.60 19.68 -1.44
N ASP A 42 7.82 18.65 -1.07
CA ASP A 42 7.96 17.98 0.23
C ASP A 42 9.38 17.39 0.41
N LEU A 43 10.02 16.89 -0.67
CA LEU A 43 11.41 16.40 -0.63
C LEU A 43 12.44 17.55 -0.54
N ALA A 44 12.15 18.68 -1.15
CA ALA A 44 13.03 19.85 -1.09
C ALA A 44 13.07 20.50 0.32
N GLU A 45 11.99 20.32 1.09
CA GLU A 45 11.85 20.82 2.47
C GLU A 45 12.45 19.89 3.52
N GLN A 46 12.94 18.67 3.14
CA GLN A 46 13.57 17.76 4.10
C GLN A 46 14.90 18.30 4.59
N GLU A 47 15.17 18.14 5.89
CA GLU A 47 16.46 18.53 6.48
C GLU A 47 17.62 17.70 5.92
N LEU A 48 17.41 16.39 5.76
CA LEU A 48 18.36 15.48 5.15
C LEU A 48 18.09 15.37 3.65
N GLN A 49 19.03 15.88 2.85
CA GLN A 49 18.94 15.76 1.39
C GLN A 49 19.44 14.39 0.93
N VAL A 50 18.73 13.82 -0.04
CA VAL A 50 19.02 12.51 -0.62
C VAL A 50 19.05 12.59 -2.14
N HIS A 51 19.63 11.59 -2.80
CA HIS A 51 19.56 11.47 -4.25
C HIS A 51 18.15 11.06 -4.68
N ILE A 52 17.62 11.71 -5.72
CA ILE A 52 16.29 11.47 -6.24
C ILE A 52 16.38 11.12 -7.74
N LEU A 53 15.73 10.02 -8.11
CA LEU A 53 15.53 9.62 -9.51
C LEU A 53 14.04 9.64 -9.81
N VAL A 54 13.59 10.57 -10.63
CA VAL A 54 12.27 10.53 -11.25
C VAL A 54 12.40 9.74 -12.54
N VAL A 55 11.66 8.63 -12.65
CA VAL A 55 11.68 7.79 -13.85
C VAL A 55 10.35 7.95 -14.59
N ASP A 56 10.40 8.68 -15.67
CA ASP A 56 9.24 8.98 -16.53
C ASP A 56 8.91 7.78 -17.42
N ASP A 57 7.70 7.23 -17.24
CA ASP A 57 7.16 6.16 -18.09
C ASP A 57 6.43 6.73 -19.29
N HIS A 58 7.13 7.48 -20.14
CA HIS A 58 6.63 8.06 -21.38
C HIS A 58 5.36 8.91 -21.16
N SER A 59 5.42 9.89 -20.26
CA SER A 59 4.36 10.87 -20.04
C SER A 59 4.15 11.80 -21.22
N ASN A 60 2.94 12.30 -21.38
CA ASN A 60 2.56 13.25 -22.43
C ASN A 60 1.88 14.52 -21.89
N ASP A 61 1.92 14.73 -20.56
CA ASP A 61 1.26 15.83 -19.85
C ASP A 61 2.22 16.87 -19.26
N GLY A 62 3.52 16.80 -19.57
CA GLY A 62 4.53 17.69 -19.01
C GLY A 62 5.19 17.21 -17.72
N THR A 63 4.91 16.00 -17.24
CA THR A 63 5.52 15.42 -16.02
C THR A 63 7.05 15.52 -16.02
N ALA A 64 7.72 15.07 -17.10
CA ALA A 64 9.18 15.09 -17.19
C ALA A 64 9.74 16.53 -17.19
N SER A 65 9.08 17.46 -17.88
CA SER A 65 9.48 18.87 -17.92
C SER A 65 9.37 19.52 -16.55
N LEU A 66 8.29 19.24 -15.81
CA LEU A 66 8.10 19.72 -14.45
C LEU A 66 9.24 19.24 -13.54
N ALA A 67 9.57 17.94 -13.57
CA ALA A 67 10.65 17.39 -12.76
C ALA A 67 12.02 17.99 -13.12
N THR A 68 12.31 18.16 -14.42
CA THR A 68 13.59 18.71 -14.89
C THR A 68 13.76 20.19 -14.50
N SER A 69 12.68 20.97 -14.49
CA SER A 69 12.71 22.38 -14.09
C SER A 69 12.67 22.62 -12.58
N HIS A 70 12.43 21.59 -11.78
CA HIS A 70 12.31 21.71 -10.35
C HIS A 70 13.63 22.11 -9.67
N GLN A 71 13.57 22.88 -8.57
CA GLN A 71 14.75 23.37 -7.84
C GLN A 71 15.72 22.25 -7.40
N LEU A 72 15.20 21.05 -7.09
CA LEU A 72 16.06 19.89 -6.74
C LEU A 72 16.94 19.43 -7.91
N ALA A 73 16.42 19.50 -9.15
CA ALA A 73 17.21 19.20 -10.34
C ALA A 73 18.30 20.27 -10.59
N GLN A 74 17.94 21.55 -10.42
CA GLN A 74 18.90 22.67 -10.53
C GLN A 74 20.02 22.59 -9.50
N ARG A 75 19.74 22.07 -8.30
CA ARG A 75 20.72 21.84 -7.22
C ARG A 75 21.51 20.53 -7.38
N GLY A 76 21.22 19.70 -8.38
CA GLY A 76 21.88 18.43 -8.61
C GLY A 76 21.44 17.27 -7.72
N HIS A 77 20.37 17.43 -6.92
CA HIS A 77 19.82 16.38 -6.07
C HIS A 77 18.84 15.46 -6.80
N LEU A 78 18.27 15.90 -7.94
CA LEU A 78 17.31 15.16 -8.73
C LEU A 78 17.81 14.94 -10.15
N ARG A 79 17.66 13.72 -10.66
CA ARG A 79 17.82 13.37 -12.07
C ARG A 79 16.52 12.80 -12.63
N VAL A 80 16.19 13.16 -13.85
CA VAL A 80 15.05 12.61 -14.58
C VAL A 80 15.57 11.59 -15.58
N LEU A 81 14.97 10.42 -15.59
CA LEU A 81 15.28 9.31 -16.49
C LEU A 81 14.03 8.94 -17.26
N THR A 82 14.18 8.43 -18.48
CA THR A 82 13.09 7.77 -19.20
C THR A 82 13.14 6.27 -18.95
N ALA A 83 12.00 5.64 -18.69
CA ALA A 83 11.93 4.19 -18.50
C ALA A 83 12.37 3.45 -19.78
N GLU A 84 13.18 2.40 -19.65
CA GLU A 84 13.65 1.58 -20.79
C GLU A 84 12.52 0.83 -21.51
N GLY A 85 11.44 0.51 -20.78
CA GLY A 85 10.24 -0.12 -21.30
C GLY A 85 8.99 0.63 -20.81
N THR A 86 7.85 -0.04 -20.78
CA THR A 86 6.58 0.57 -20.39
C THR A 86 6.03 0.01 -19.09
N GLY A 87 5.38 0.88 -18.31
CA GLY A 87 4.71 0.55 -17.05
C GLY A 87 5.59 0.75 -15.81
N LYS A 88 4.94 0.86 -14.66
CA LYS A 88 5.57 1.16 -13.37
C LYS A 88 6.76 0.24 -13.05
N LYS A 89 6.67 -1.05 -13.38
CA LYS A 89 7.75 -2.01 -13.14
C LYS A 89 9.00 -1.71 -13.94
N SER A 90 8.83 -1.36 -15.23
CA SER A 90 9.96 -0.95 -16.07
C SER A 90 10.61 0.31 -15.52
N ALA A 91 9.81 1.31 -15.13
CA ALA A 91 10.33 2.51 -14.52
C ALA A 91 11.10 2.21 -13.22
N LEU A 92 10.60 1.33 -12.36
CA LEU A 92 11.32 0.91 -11.15
C LEU A 92 12.62 0.18 -11.48
N LEU A 93 12.63 -0.74 -12.45
CA LEU A 93 13.85 -1.45 -12.87
C LEU A 93 14.90 -0.47 -13.42
N THR A 94 14.50 0.50 -14.25
CA THR A 94 15.39 1.56 -14.73
C THR A 94 15.95 2.38 -13.56
N GLY A 95 15.12 2.74 -12.58
CA GLY A 95 15.56 3.46 -11.38
C GLY A 95 16.52 2.64 -10.54
N MET A 96 16.25 1.34 -10.31
CA MET A 96 17.13 0.43 -9.59
C MET A 96 18.50 0.28 -10.27
N ALA A 97 18.51 0.12 -11.59
CA ALA A 97 19.74 -0.01 -12.37
C ALA A 97 20.59 1.28 -12.38
N SER A 98 19.95 2.43 -12.25
CA SER A 98 20.60 3.75 -12.27
C SER A 98 21.00 4.28 -10.89
N ALA A 99 20.56 3.62 -9.82
CA ALA A 99 20.91 4.00 -8.46
C ALA A 99 22.36 3.60 -8.14
N SER A 100 23.15 4.56 -7.63
CA SER A 100 24.54 4.34 -7.21
C SER A 100 24.68 3.95 -5.73
N THR A 101 23.56 3.94 -5.00
CA THR A 101 23.52 3.65 -3.56
C THR A 101 23.02 2.23 -3.29
N PRO A 102 23.38 1.61 -2.15
CA PRO A 102 22.99 0.24 -1.85
C PRO A 102 21.49 0.07 -1.58
N TRP A 103 20.80 1.15 -1.18
CA TRP A 103 19.38 1.16 -0.89
C TRP A 103 18.63 2.13 -1.79
N VAL A 104 17.47 1.71 -2.22
CA VAL A 104 16.49 2.53 -2.91
C VAL A 104 15.21 2.56 -2.09
N VAL A 105 14.67 3.76 -1.84
CA VAL A 105 13.33 3.95 -1.31
C VAL A 105 12.41 4.30 -2.48
N THR A 106 11.43 3.43 -2.76
CA THR A 106 10.41 3.70 -3.77
C THR A 106 9.34 4.63 -3.19
N LEU A 107 8.91 5.59 -3.99
CA LEU A 107 7.91 6.58 -3.61
C LEU A 107 6.96 6.80 -4.78
N ASP A 108 5.65 6.77 -4.56
CA ASP A 108 4.70 7.10 -5.62
C ASP A 108 4.66 8.61 -5.87
N ALA A 109 4.36 9.01 -7.09
CA ALA A 109 4.38 10.42 -7.52
C ALA A 109 3.18 11.25 -7.01
N ASP A 110 2.24 10.63 -6.31
CA ASP A 110 1.00 11.24 -5.81
C ASP A 110 0.86 11.22 -4.27
N VAL A 111 1.98 11.02 -3.57
CA VAL A 111 1.99 11.02 -2.10
C VAL A 111 2.35 12.37 -1.50
N ARG A 112 2.16 12.52 -0.20
CA ARG A 112 2.63 13.64 0.60
C ARG A 112 3.51 13.13 1.74
N LEU A 113 4.55 13.88 2.03
CA LEU A 113 5.56 13.55 3.05
C LEU A 113 5.42 14.48 4.26
N GLY A 114 5.81 13.96 5.43
CA GLY A 114 6.05 14.81 6.59
C GLY A 114 7.46 15.41 6.56
N PRO A 115 7.73 16.47 7.37
CA PRO A 115 9.00 17.21 7.31
C PRO A 115 10.24 16.40 7.72
N SER A 116 10.07 15.31 8.44
CA SER A 116 11.17 14.45 8.92
C SER A 116 11.14 13.05 8.28
N TRP A 117 10.58 12.92 7.08
CA TRP A 117 10.43 11.63 6.40
C TRP A 117 11.81 11.03 6.06
N THR A 118 12.73 11.82 5.51
CA THR A 118 14.08 11.35 5.19
C THR A 118 14.85 10.96 6.43
N GLN A 119 14.70 11.68 7.54
CA GLN A 119 15.34 11.32 8.80
C GLN A 119 14.81 9.99 9.35
N GLY A 120 13.50 9.76 9.28
CA GLY A 120 12.90 8.47 9.69
C GLY A 120 13.44 7.29 8.89
N TRP A 121 13.64 7.46 7.57
CA TRP A 121 14.27 6.45 6.74
C TRP A 121 15.77 6.27 7.04
N GLN A 122 16.51 7.37 7.22
CA GLN A 122 17.93 7.32 7.56
C GLN A 122 18.17 6.55 8.86
N ASP A 123 17.43 6.88 9.91
CA ASP A 123 17.53 6.19 11.20
C ASP A 123 17.22 4.69 11.05
N ARG A 124 16.21 4.37 10.24
CA ARG A 124 15.82 2.97 10.02
C ARG A 124 16.86 2.18 9.21
N LEU A 125 17.36 2.74 8.12
CA LEU A 125 18.32 2.06 7.25
C LEU A 125 19.68 1.88 7.94
N SER A 126 20.06 2.82 8.78
CA SER A 126 21.26 2.72 9.62
C SER A 126 21.24 1.55 10.60
N GLY A 127 20.05 1.11 11.04
CA GLY A 127 19.83 0.06 12.02
C GLY A 127 19.24 -1.24 11.47
N VAL A 128 19.30 -1.51 10.15
CA VAL A 128 18.76 -2.75 9.58
C VAL A 128 19.55 -3.97 10.02
N ARG A 129 18.87 -5.07 10.24
CA ARG A 129 19.50 -6.35 10.65
C ARG A 129 20.21 -7.01 9.48
N ALA A 130 21.13 -7.90 9.80
CA ALA A 130 21.78 -8.74 8.79
C ALA A 130 20.74 -9.49 7.94
N LYS A 131 21.01 -9.65 6.65
CA LYS A 131 20.14 -10.28 5.64
C LYS A 131 18.83 -9.52 5.36
N THR A 132 18.60 -8.33 5.92
CA THR A 132 17.46 -7.48 5.53
C THR A 132 17.68 -6.98 4.11
N ALA A 133 16.73 -7.30 3.24
CA ALA A 133 16.73 -6.89 1.84
C ALA A 133 15.61 -5.90 1.51
N CYS A 134 14.62 -5.78 2.40
CA CYS A 134 13.50 -4.85 2.21
C CYS A 134 13.01 -4.34 3.57
N VAL A 135 12.57 -3.09 3.60
CA VAL A 135 11.87 -2.46 4.71
C VAL A 135 10.58 -1.85 4.17
N ALA A 136 9.43 -2.33 4.66
CA ALA A 136 8.12 -1.77 4.29
C ALA A 136 7.82 -0.57 5.18
N GLY A 137 7.56 0.57 4.58
CA GLY A 137 7.20 1.82 5.26
C GLY A 137 5.69 2.01 5.40
N PRO A 138 5.25 2.79 6.39
CA PRO A 138 3.85 3.08 6.62
C PRO A 138 3.26 4.02 5.55
N VAL A 139 2.06 3.69 5.09
CA VAL A 139 1.27 4.51 4.17
C VAL A 139 -0.12 4.71 4.76
N LEU A 140 -0.65 5.92 4.67
CA LEU A 140 -2.00 6.27 5.10
C LEU A 140 -2.80 6.92 3.99
N LEU A 141 -4.12 6.85 4.09
CA LEU A 141 -4.98 7.70 3.30
C LEU A 141 -5.13 9.08 3.96
N SER A 142 -5.01 10.12 3.14
CA SER A 142 -5.32 11.50 3.55
C SER A 142 -6.81 11.63 3.83
N LEU A 143 -7.14 12.41 4.84
CA LEU A 143 -8.50 12.83 5.14
C LEU A 143 -8.64 14.31 4.79
N SER A 144 -9.83 14.73 4.39
CA SER A 144 -10.14 16.13 4.19
C SER A 144 -9.89 16.92 5.47
N PRO A 145 -9.08 18.00 5.45
CA PRO A 145 -8.58 18.65 6.67
C PRO A 145 -9.67 19.24 7.55
N GLN A 146 -10.74 19.78 6.92
CA GLN A 146 -11.77 20.53 7.64
C GLN A 146 -12.97 19.68 8.05
N SER A 147 -13.35 18.71 7.22
CA SER A 147 -14.53 17.89 7.46
C SER A 147 -14.43 16.56 6.71
N PRO A 148 -13.74 15.57 7.28
CA PRO A 148 -13.64 14.26 6.64
C PRO A 148 -15.03 13.60 6.57
N THR A 149 -15.37 13.10 5.40
CA THR A 149 -16.61 12.36 5.21
C THR A 149 -16.56 11.01 5.93
N LEU A 150 -17.73 10.43 6.22
CA LEU A 150 -17.80 9.07 6.76
C LEU A 150 -17.06 8.07 5.86
N TRP A 151 -17.21 8.21 4.54
CA TRP A 151 -16.58 7.33 3.56
C TRP A 151 -15.04 7.43 3.55
N GLU A 152 -14.49 8.63 3.61
CA GLU A 152 -13.03 8.83 3.77
C GLU A 152 -12.52 8.15 5.04
N GLY A 153 -13.23 8.33 6.16
CA GLY A 153 -12.86 7.70 7.43
C GLY A 153 -12.94 6.17 7.39
N VAL A 154 -13.91 5.60 6.68
CA VAL A 154 -14.01 4.14 6.47
C VAL A 154 -12.85 3.62 5.63
N GLN A 155 -12.52 4.30 4.52
CA GLN A 155 -11.37 3.93 3.69
C GLN A 155 -10.05 4.01 4.48
N ALA A 156 -9.85 5.09 5.24
CA ALA A 156 -8.63 5.28 6.03
C ALA A 156 -8.50 4.22 7.13
N LEU A 157 -9.59 3.86 7.81
CA LEU A 157 -9.61 2.81 8.82
C LEU A 157 -9.28 1.43 8.21
N ASP A 158 -9.90 1.10 7.07
CA ASP A 158 -9.64 -0.15 6.36
C ASP A 158 -8.19 -0.24 5.88
N TYR A 159 -7.66 0.85 5.33
CA TYR A 159 -6.27 0.90 4.86
C TYR A 159 -5.26 0.83 6.01
N ALA A 160 -5.51 1.52 7.13
CA ALA A 160 -4.70 1.41 8.33
C ALA A 160 -4.70 -0.04 8.88
N ALA A 161 -5.85 -0.72 8.86
CA ALA A 161 -5.92 -2.13 9.25
C ALA A 161 -5.07 -3.02 8.35
N GLN A 162 -5.05 -2.77 7.03
CA GLN A 162 -4.20 -3.49 6.08
C GLN A 162 -2.71 -3.26 6.37
N MET A 163 -2.30 -2.02 6.66
CA MET A 163 -0.92 -1.70 7.06
C MET A 163 -0.52 -2.43 8.34
N GLY A 164 -1.39 -2.42 9.34
CA GLY A 164 -1.15 -3.16 10.59
C GLY A 164 -1.06 -4.68 10.38
N TRP A 165 -1.89 -5.24 9.50
CA TRP A 165 -1.80 -6.65 9.12
C TRP A 165 -0.46 -6.98 8.49
N SER A 166 -0.02 -6.16 7.53
CA SER A 166 1.26 -6.31 6.86
C SER A 166 2.42 -6.26 7.86
N ALA A 167 2.44 -5.25 8.72
CA ALA A 167 3.44 -5.13 9.79
C ALA A 167 3.46 -6.36 10.71
N GLY A 168 2.29 -6.85 11.11
CA GLY A 168 2.16 -8.03 11.96
C GLY A 168 2.63 -9.32 11.29
N CYS A 169 2.45 -9.46 9.96
CA CYS A 169 3.01 -10.56 9.17
C CYS A 169 4.54 -10.49 9.12
N LEU A 170 5.08 -9.33 8.73
CA LEU A 170 6.53 -9.14 8.55
C LEU A 170 7.31 -9.39 9.85
N VAL A 171 6.80 -8.93 10.99
CA VAL A 171 7.44 -9.18 12.30
C VAL A 171 7.45 -10.65 12.71
N ARG A 172 6.58 -11.46 12.12
CA ARG A 172 6.48 -12.91 12.36
C ARG A 172 7.15 -13.76 11.30
N ASP A 173 7.86 -13.13 10.37
CA ASP A 173 8.43 -13.79 9.19
C ASP A 173 7.37 -14.57 8.38
N LEU A 174 6.12 -14.07 8.40
CA LEU A 174 5.02 -14.57 7.56
C LEU A 174 4.99 -13.80 6.23
N PRO A 175 4.41 -14.37 5.18
CA PRO A 175 4.20 -13.66 3.93
C PRO A 175 3.40 -12.37 4.19
N GLY A 176 4.08 -11.26 4.02
CA GLY A 176 3.52 -9.92 4.20
C GLY A 176 3.33 -9.21 2.88
N SER A 177 2.88 -7.99 2.97
CA SER A 177 2.81 -7.05 1.87
C SER A 177 3.57 -5.78 2.21
N ALA A 178 3.90 -5.00 1.20
CA ALA A 178 4.36 -3.63 1.33
C ALA A 178 3.53 -2.76 0.41
N SER A 179 3.66 -1.46 0.53
CA SER A 179 3.19 -0.51 -0.47
C SER A 179 4.39 0.05 -1.22
N GLY A 180 4.38 -0.05 -2.55
CA GLY A 180 5.40 0.55 -3.40
C GLY A 180 5.48 2.07 -3.28
N ALA A 181 4.48 2.68 -2.64
CA ALA A 181 4.46 4.10 -2.32
C ALA A 181 5.43 4.51 -1.19
N ASN A 182 5.96 3.54 -0.43
CA ASN A 182 6.88 3.81 0.68
C ASN A 182 7.62 2.53 1.10
N MET A 183 8.59 2.09 0.33
CA MET A 183 9.30 0.83 0.55
C MET A 183 10.78 0.97 0.21
N ALA A 184 11.66 0.61 1.15
CA ALA A 184 13.09 0.51 0.88
C ALA A 184 13.46 -0.91 0.44
N VAL A 185 14.30 -1.02 -0.59
CA VAL A 185 14.83 -2.30 -1.09
C VAL A 185 16.32 -2.17 -1.37
N ARG A 186 17.08 -3.21 -1.08
CA ARG A 186 18.49 -3.30 -1.48
C ARG A 186 18.57 -3.54 -2.98
N VAL A 187 19.37 -2.75 -3.66
CA VAL A 187 19.53 -2.81 -5.12
C VAL A 187 20.03 -4.17 -5.58
N ASP A 188 21.04 -4.73 -4.89
CA ASP A 188 21.65 -6.04 -5.22
C ASP A 188 20.73 -7.25 -5.06
N THR A 189 19.61 -7.10 -4.33
CA THR A 189 18.66 -8.18 -4.07
C THR A 189 17.32 -7.99 -4.79
N TYR A 190 17.13 -6.83 -5.45
CA TYR A 190 15.87 -6.53 -6.13
C TYR A 190 15.53 -7.58 -7.20
N PRO A 191 14.36 -8.23 -7.13
CA PRO A 191 14.03 -9.28 -8.08
C PRO A 191 13.67 -8.70 -9.45
N ASP A 192 13.93 -9.45 -10.51
CA ASP A 192 13.35 -9.14 -11.82
C ASP A 192 11.83 -9.30 -11.75
N THR A 193 11.12 -8.20 -11.92
CA THR A 193 9.66 -8.13 -11.78
C THR A 193 8.93 -8.20 -13.12
N ARG A 194 9.64 -8.26 -14.26
CA ARG A 194 9.05 -8.21 -15.61
C ARG A 194 8.00 -9.31 -15.85
N ASN A 195 8.24 -10.50 -15.30
CA ASN A 195 7.38 -11.66 -15.46
C ASN A 195 6.29 -11.82 -14.37
N LEU A 196 6.10 -10.83 -13.51
CA LEU A 196 5.18 -10.92 -12.36
C LEU A 196 3.81 -10.25 -12.62
N GLY A 197 3.27 -10.28 -13.84
CA GLY A 197 2.01 -9.60 -14.19
C GLY A 197 2.13 -8.06 -14.18
N ALA A 198 1.09 -7.33 -14.54
CA ALA A 198 1.13 -5.87 -14.70
C ALA A 198 1.21 -5.09 -13.38
N SER A 199 0.87 -5.69 -12.24
CA SER A 199 0.87 -5.10 -10.90
C SER A 199 1.68 -5.99 -9.95
N GLY A 200 2.08 -5.49 -8.77
CA GLY A 200 2.76 -6.29 -7.75
C GLY A 200 4.23 -5.97 -7.58
N ASP A 201 4.62 -4.78 -7.98
CA ASP A 201 5.92 -4.16 -7.72
C ASP A 201 6.24 -4.00 -6.22
N ASP A 202 5.31 -4.30 -5.37
CA ASP A 202 5.35 -4.20 -3.92
C ASP A 202 5.26 -5.59 -3.24
N THR A 203 4.06 -6.14 -3.14
CA THR A 203 3.78 -7.38 -2.43
C THR A 203 4.53 -8.58 -3.04
N LEU A 204 4.62 -8.66 -4.37
CA LEU A 204 5.31 -9.77 -5.03
C LEU A 204 6.83 -9.66 -4.86
N VAL A 205 7.40 -8.45 -4.79
CA VAL A 205 8.81 -8.23 -4.44
C VAL A 205 9.08 -8.73 -3.02
N VAL A 206 8.26 -8.34 -2.03
CA VAL A 206 8.36 -8.83 -0.65
C VAL A 206 8.35 -10.34 -0.58
N GLN A 207 7.37 -10.99 -1.23
CA GLN A 207 7.26 -12.45 -1.23
C GLN A 207 8.43 -13.13 -1.97
N ALA A 208 8.94 -12.54 -3.06
CA ALA A 208 10.10 -13.06 -3.78
C ALA A 208 11.36 -13.00 -2.90
N LEU A 209 11.59 -11.91 -2.18
CA LEU A 209 12.70 -11.77 -1.26
C LEU A 209 12.59 -12.76 -0.09
N GLN A 210 11.41 -12.93 0.51
CA GLN A 210 11.19 -13.91 1.58
C GLN A 210 11.43 -15.35 1.10
N ARG A 211 11.00 -15.71 -0.12
CA ARG A 211 11.30 -17.04 -0.71
C ARG A 211 12.79 -17.28 -0.92
N ARG A 212 13.57 -16.24 -1.18
CA ARG A 212 15.04 -16.32 -1.29
C ARG A 212 15.76 -16.33 0.06
N GLY A 213 15.02 -16.35 1.17
CA GLY A 213 15.57 -16.36 2.53
C GLY A 213 16.04 -15.00 3.04
N HIS A 214 15.71 -13.92 2.34
CA HIS A 214 15.97 -12.58 2.82
C HIS A 214 14.95 -12.16 3.87
N ARG A 215 15.40 -11.31 4.79
CA ARG A 215 14.52 -10.68 5.78
C ARG A 215 13.82 -9.47 5.17
N VAL A 216 12.53 -9.35 5.46
CA VAL A 216 11.74 -8.15 5.19
C VAL A 216 11.27 -7.59 6.52
N GLU A 217 11.52 -6.30 6.76
CA GLU A 217 11.23 -5.65 8.03
C GLU A 217 10.13 -4.58 7.86
N TRP A 218 9.55 -4.18 8.97
CA TRP A 218 8.59 -3.08 9.02
C TRP A 218 9.26 -1.83 9.63
N LEU A 219 9.01 -0.67 9.03
CA LEU A 219 9.39 0.62 9.58
C LEU A 219 8.29 1.12 10.54
N SER A 220 8.61 1.15 11.82
CA SER A 220 7.67 1.56 12.88
C SER A 220 7.76 3.04 13.26
N ASP A 221 8.53 3.83 12.52
CA ASP A 221 8.66 5.27 12.77
C ASP A 221 7.56 6.03 12.05
N SER A 222 6.72 6.75 12.81
CA SER A 222 5.63 7.55 12.26
C SER A 222 6.11 8.75 11.43
N ARG A 223 7.34 9.23 11.65
CA ARG A 223 7.96 10.30 10.85
C ARG A 223 8.05 9.93 9.38
N ALA A 224 8.35 8.65 9.10
CA ALA A 224 8.45 8.13 7.74
C ALA A 224 7.10 7.71 7.11
N THR A 225 5.98 8.11 7.69
CA THR A 225 4.66 7.85 7.11
C THR A 225 4.43 8.74 5.89
N VAL A 226 4.01 8.14 4.78
CA VAL A 226 3.50 8.89 3.63
C VAL A 226 1.98 8.88 3.61
N ARG A 227 1.39 9.90 2.97
CA ARG A 227 -0.06 10.03 2.79
C ARG A 227 -0.40 10.06 1.31
N THR A 228 -1.42 9.31 0.91
CA THR A 228 -1.95 9.31 -0.45
C THR A 228 -3.46 9.54 -0.43
N ALA A 229 -4.05 9.92 -1.55
CA ALA A 229 -5.49 10.12 -1.65
C ALA A 229 -6.25 8.80 -1.58
N GLY A 230 -7.40 8.80 -0.93
CA GLY A 230 -8.39 7.73 -1.04
C GLY A 230 -9.09 7.73 -2.39
N ALA A 231 -9.84 6.68 -2.69
CA ALA A 231 -10.68 6.66 -3.88
C ALA A 231 -11.78 7.72 -3.77
N ASN A 232 -11.89 8.56 -4.80
CA ASN A 232 -12.83 9.70 -4.83
C ASN A 232 -14.29 9.29 -5.12
N SER A 233 -14.53 8.05 -5.52
CA SER A 233 -15.86 7.52 -5.80
C SER A 233 -15.94 6.03 -5.50
N PHE A 234 -17.16 5.52 -5.34
CA PHE A 234 -17.38 4.08 -5.13
C PHE A 234 -16.89 3.23 -6.33
N PRO A 235 -17.15 3.58 -7.60
CA PRO A 235 -16.58 2.87 -8.74
C PRO A 235 -15.03 2.83 -8.70
N ALA A 236 -14.38 3.96 -8.45
CA ALA A 236 -12.91 4.02 -8.36
C ALA A 236 -12.37 3.14 -7.21
N TRP A 237 -13.09 3.07 -6.09
CA TRP A 237 -12.75 2.20 -4.98
C TRP A 237 -12.84 0.72 -5.36
N ILE A 238 -13.90 0.29 -6.07
CA ILE A 238 -14.04 -1.09 -6.57
C ILE A 238 -12.94 -1.42 -7.57
N GLU A 239 -12.62 -0.53 -8.50
CA GLU A 239 -11.53 -0.74 -9.46
C GLU A 239 -10.17 -0.91 -8.75
N GLN A 240 -9.89 -0.08 -7.75
CA GLN A 240 -8.68 -0.20 -6.93
C GLN A 240 -8.61 -1.57 -6.24
N ARG A 241 -9.73 -2.02 -5.62
CA ARG A 241 -9.81 -3.33 -4.93
C ARG A 241 -9.68 -4.49 -5.90
N THR A 242 -10.31 -4.40 -7.08
CA THR A 242 -10.22 -5.41 -8.15
C THR A 242 -8.77 -5.54 -8.64
N ARG A 243 -8.07 -4.42 -8.83
CA ARG A 243 -6.65 -4.41 -9.18
C ARG A 243 -5.77 -5.05 -8.11
N TRP A 244 -6.04 -4.79 -6.84
CA TRP A 244 -5.28 -5.41 -5.74
C TRP A 244 -5.58 -6.90 -5.62
N ALA A 245 -6.83 -7.32 -5.77
CA ALA A 245 -7.20 -8.74 -5.73
C ALA A 245 -6.61 -9.54 -6.90
N GLY A 246 -6.44 -8.95 -8.07
CA GLY A 246 -5.81 -9.59 -9.22
C GLY A 246 -4.39 -10.10 -8.94
N LYS A 247 -3.67 -9.48 -7.99
CA LYS A 247 -2.34 -9.96 -7.57
C LYS A 247 -2.39 -11.31 -6.85
N ALA A 248 -3.54 -11.70 -6.27
CA ALA A 248 -3.65 -12.88 -5.41
C ALA A 248 -3.35 -14.21 -6.14
N VAL A 249 -3.51 -14.25 -7.46
CA VAL A 249 -3.15 -15.43 -8.27
C VAL A 249 -1.66 -15.77 -8.19
N HIS A 250 -0.83 -14.75 -8.00
CA HIS A 250 0.63 -14.87 -7.89
C HIS A 250 1.14 -15.05 -6.44
N TYR A 251 0.25 -14.96 -5.45
CA TYR A 251 0.63 -15.12 -4.05
C TYR A 251 1.12 -16.53 -3.74
N ASP A 252 2.03 -16.64 -2.79
CA ASP A 252 2.43 -17.94 -2.27
C ASP A 252 1.28 -18.64 -1.52
N ARG A 253 1.47 -19.93 -1.21
CA ARG A 253 0.43 -20.78 -0.59
C ARG A 253 -0.08 -20.21 0.74
N ARG A 254 0.81 -19.64 1.57
CA ARG A 254 0.43 -19.10 2.91
C ARG A 254 -0.34 -17.80 2.78
N ALA A 255 0.07 -16.91 1.86
CA ALA A 255 -0.66 -15.68 1.58
C ALA A 255 -2.05 -15.98 0.98
N LYS A 256 -2.16 -16.99 0.09
CA LYS A 256 -3.45 -17.48 -0.42
C LYS A 256 -4.35 -18.00 0.70
N GLN A 257 -3.83 -18.72 1.68
CA GLN A 257 -4.63 -19.17 2.83
C GLN A 257 -5.30 -18.01 3.57
N THR A 258 -4.57 -16.90 3.77
CA THR A 258 -5.16 -15.71 4.39
C THR A 258 -6.28 -15.12 3.55
N ALA A 259 -6.09 -15.00 2.22
CA ALA A 259 -7.13 -14.51 1.32
C ALA A 259 -8.36 -15.44 1.32
N TRP A 260 -8.16 -16.75 1.39
CA TRP A 260 -9.24 -17.73 1.53
C TRP A 260 -10.04 -17.56 2.83
N TRP A 261 -9.38 -17.31 3.97
CA TRP A 261 -10.08 -17.03 5.22
C TRP A 261 -10.97 -15.78 5.13
N MET A 262 -10.45 -14.70 4.54
CA MET A 262 -11.23 -13.48 4.33
C MET A 262 -12.44 -13.72 3.41
N ALA A 263 -12.23 -14.45 2.32
CA ALA A 263 -13.30 -14.82 1.40
C ALA A 263 -14.36 -15.70 2.10
N TRP A 264 -13.94 -16.68 2.88
CA TRP A 264 -14.84 -17.55 3.64
C TRP A 264 -15.71 -16.76 4.63
N MET A 265 -15.11 -15.85 5.39
CA MET A 265 -15.87 -14.97 6.31
C MET A 265 -16.90 -14.13 5.57
N SER A 266 -16.55 -13.60 4.41
CA SER A 266 -17.44 -12.83 3.52
C SER A 266 -18.60 -13.72 3.02
N VAL A 267 -18.30 -14.90 2.48
CA VAL A 267 -19.30 -15.85 1.99
C VAL A 267 -20.24 -16.27 3.11
N THR A 268 -19.74 -16.58 4.30
CA THR A 268 -20.56 -16.94 5.47
C THR A 268 -21.54 -15.82 5.81
N GLN A 269 -21.08 -14.57 5.83
CA GLN A 269 -21.95 -13.42 6.11
C GLN A 269 -23.09 -13.31 5.09
N TRP A 270 -22.77 -13.41 3.80
CA TRP A 270 -23.78 -13.33 2.75
C TRP A 270 -24.75 -14.51 2.76
N THR A 271 -24.25 -15.73 3.02
CA THR A 271 -25.10 -16.92 3.15
C THR A 271 -26.12 -16.76 4.29
N LEU A 272 -25.69 -16.24 5.45
CA LEU A 272 -26.59 -15.97 6.57
C LEU A 272 -27.64 -14.90 6.24
N TRP A 273 -27.27 -13.81 5.60
CA TRP A 273 -28.22 -12.75 5.21
C TRP A 273 -29.22 -13.22 4.15
N LEU A 274 -28.74 -13.88 3.09
CA LEU A 274 -29.60 -14.40 2.05
C LEU A 274 -30.54 -15.51 2.58
N GLY A 275 -30.01 -16.39 3.43
CA GLY A 275 -30.85 -17.40 4.12
C GLY A 275 -31.90 -16.77 5.02
N ALA A 276 -31.57 -15.71 5.76
CA ALA A 276 -32.54 -14.97 6.57
C ALA A 276 -33.62 -14.28 5.74
N CYS A 277 -33.24 -13.72 4.58
CA CYS A 277 -34.23 -13.13 3.64
C CYS A 277 -35.15 -14.19 3.01
N ALA A 278 -34.60 -15.38 2.69
CA ALA A 278 -35.36 -16.46 2.04
C ALA A 278 -36.24 -17.28 3.00
N SER A 279 -36.01 -17.15 4.30
CA SER A 279 -36.65 -17.95 5.35
C SER A 279 -37.62 -17.10 6.18
N SER A 280 -38.72 -17.70 6.59
CA SER A 280 -39.60 -17.12 7.62
C SER A 280 -39.09 -17.30 9.05
N ALA A 281 -37.95 -17.99 9.23
CA ALA A 281 -37.37 -18.27 10.54
C ALA A 281 -36.66 -17.04 11.14
N SER A 282 -37.26 -16.42 12.15
CA SER A 282 -36.70 -15.24 12.83
C SER A 282 -35.32 -15.47 13.45
N GLY A 283 -35.02 -16.73 13.82
CA GLY A 283 -33.69 -17.09 14.37
C GLY A 283 -32.53 -16.88 13.43
N LEU A 284 -32.69 -16.98 12.09
CA LEU A 284 -31.64 -16.74 11.13
C LEU A 284 -31.21 -15.27 11.10
N TRP A 285 -32.10 -14.33 11.32
CA TRP A 285 -31.76 -12.92 11.46
C TRP A 285 -30.88 -12.68 12.69
N GLY A 286 -31.21 -13.33 13.80
CA GLY A 286 -30.38 -13.26 15.01
C GLY A 286 -28.96 -13.79 14.77
N LEU A 287 -28.80 -14.90 14.06
CA LEU A 287 -27.49 -15.46 13.68
C LEU A 287 -26.74 -14.54 12.71
N ALA A 288 -27.42 -13.98 11.70
CA ALA A 288 -26.79 -13.10 10.71
C ALA A 288 -26.25 -11.81 11.35
N TRP A 289 -27.05 -11.17 12.21
CA TRP A 289 -26.61 -9.97 12.94
C TRP A 289 -25.58 -10.28 14.02
N GLY A 290 -25.72 -11.41 14.71
CA GLY A 290 -24.74 -11.87 15.69
C GLY A 290 -23.36 -12.13 15.05
N TRP A 291 -23.33 -12.78 13.90
CA TRP A 291 -22.10 -13.00 13.13
C TRP A 291 -21.49 -11.68 12.66
N TRP A 292 -22.32 -10.78 12.10
CA TRP A 292 -21.87 -9.46 11.69
C TRP A 292 -21.26 -8.66 12.85
N ALA A 293 -21.93 -8.66 14.00
CA ALA A 293 -21.46 -7.95 15.20
C ALA A 293 -20.12 -8.54 15.70
N LEU A 294 -20.00 -9.88 15.71
CA LEU A 294 -18.77 -10.58 16.10
C LEU A 294 -17.60 -10.19 15.20
N VAL A 295 -17.78 -10.33 13.88
CA VAL A 295 -16.73 -10.04 12.90
C VAL A 295 -16.36 -8.56 12.93
N THR A 296 -17.34 -7.66 12.99
CA THR A 296 -17.13 -6.22 13.11
C THR A 296 -16.38 -5.87 14.41
N GLY A 297 -16.78 -6.46 15.53
CA GLY A 297 -16.12 -6.28 16.82
C GLY A 297 -14.65 -6.74 16.79
N MET A 298 -14.36 -7.90 16.19
CA MET A 298 -13.00 -8.42 16.02
C MET A 298 -12.16 -7.49 15.14
N ASN A 299 -12.72 -7.03 14.02
CA ASN A 299 -12.04 -6.11 13.10
C ASN A 299 -11.71 -4.78 13.78
N LEU A 300 -12.66 -4.23 14.55
CA LEU A 300 -12.45 -2.98 15.29
C LEU A 300 -11.46 -3.14 16.44
N ALA A 301 -11.51 -4.24 17.16
CA ALA A 301 -10.54 -4.55 18.23
C ALA A 301 -9.10 -4.61 17.69
N TYR A 302 -8.96 -4.96 16.40
CA TYR A 302 -7.70 -4.96 15.69
C TYR A 302 -7.36 -3.60 15.06
N ALA A 303 -8.28 -3.03 14.28
CA ALA A 303 -8.03 -1.84 13.47
C ALA A 303 -7.83 -0.55 14.31
N ARG A 304 -8.58 -0.40 15.40
CA ARG A 304 -8.51 0.81 16.25
C ARG A 304 -7.14 1.08 16.89
N PRO A 305 -6.44 0.11 17.48
CA PRO A 305 -5.08 0.34 17.98
C PRO A 305 -4.11 0.76 16.89
N VAL A 306 -4.24 0.19 15.69
CA VAL A 306 -3.43 0.56 14.54
C VAL A 306 -3.75 1.99 14.09
N ALA A 307 -5.03 2.31 13.90
CA ALA A 307 -5.50 3.64 13.52
C ALA A 307 -5.03 4.72 14.51
N ARG A 308 -5.11 4.45 15.81
CA ARG A 308 -4.61 5.37 16.86
C ARG A 308 -3.11 5.63 16.77
N TRP A 309 -2.32 4.60 16.49
CA TRP A 309 -0.87 4.77 16.29
C TRP A 309 -0.58 5.72 15.13
N PHE A 310 -1.39 5.66 14.08
CA PHE A 310 -1.32 6.57 12.95
C PHE A 310 -1.96 7.95 13.21
N GLY A 311 -2.44 8.23 14.43
CA GLY A 311 -3.13 9.49 14.76
C GLY A 311 -4.55 9.61 14.18
N LEU A 312 -5.12 8.51 13.65
CA LEU A 312 -6.47 8.51 13.12
C LEU A 312 -7.51 8.40 14.25
N GLN A 313 -8.44 9.34 14.30
CA GLN A 313 -9.62 9.25 15.15
C GLN A 313 -10.65 8.33 14.48
N THR A 314 -11.21 7.40 15.24
CA THR A 314 -12.19 6.44 14.72
C THR A 314 -13.52 6.56 15.44
N THR A 315 -14.60 6.63 14.67
CA THR A 315 -15.97 6.66 15.20
C THR A 315 -16.64 5.28 15.15
N TRP A 316 -17.73 5.12 15.89
CA TRP A 316 -18.55 3.91 15.82
C TRP A 316 -19.21 3.75 14.45
N ALA A 317 -19.65 4.85 13.83
CA ALA A 317 -20.25 4.85 12.50
C ALA A 317 -19.28 4.32 11.43
N GLN A 318 -18.02 4.75 11.47
CA GLN A 318 -16.97 4.21 10.59
C GLN A 318 -16.77 2.71 10.80
N GLY A 319 -16.79 2.27 12.07
CA GLY A 319 -16.66 0.85 12.39
C GLY A 319 -17.82 0.00 11.89
N ALA A 320 -19.05 0.45 12.07
CA ALA A 320 -20.23 -0.23 11.56
C ALA A 320 -20.24 -0.29 10.03
N MET A 321 -19.91 0.82 9.36
CA MET A 321 -19.81 0.87 7.91
C MET A 321 -18.69 -0.03 7.38
N LEU A 322 -17.54 -0.10 8.06
CA LEU A 322 -16.48 -1.04 7.72
C LEU A 322 -16.96 -2.49 7.82
N GLY A 323 -17.73 -2.83 8.86
CA GLY A 323 -18.34 -4.14 9.03
C GLY A 323 -19.35 -4.52 7.93
N LEU A 324 -19.92 -3.54 7.23
CA LEU A 324 -20.78 -3.76 6.06
C LEU A 324 -19.96 -3.84 4.75
N THR A 325 -18.98 -2.97 4.59
CA THR A 325 -18.18 -2.88 3.34
C THR A 325 -17.21 -4.02 3.18
N GLN A 326 -16.60 -4.52 4.25
CA GLN A 326 -15.62 -5.62 4.16
C GLN A 326 -16.22 -6.91 3.57
N PRO A 327 -17.34 -7.47 4.07
CA PRO A 327 -17.93 -8.64 3.46
C PRO A 327 -18.46 -8.38 2.03
N ALA A 328 -18.79 -7.14 1.69
CA ALA A 328 -19.22 -6.77 0.35
C ALA A 328 -18.08 -6.76 -0.69
N GLN A 329 -16.81 -6.61 -0.26
CA GLN A 329 -15.68 -6.49 -1.19
C GLN A 329 -15.55 -7.73 -2.08
N VAL A 330 -15.62 -8.94 -1.52
CA VAL A 330 -15.43 -10.18 -2.30
C VAL A 330 -16.45 -10.32 -3.42
N PRO A 331 -17.79 -10.30 -3.16
CA PRO A 331 -18.77 -10.40 -4.23
C PRO A 331 -18.69 -9.23 -5.23
N LEU A 332 -18.43 -8.01 -4.77
CA LEU A 332 -18.28 -6.85 -5.66
C LEU A 332 -17.08 -6.98 -6.60
N ILE A 333 -15.94 -7.48 -6.11
CA ILE A 333 -14.75 -7.75 -6.93
C ILE A 333 -15.07 -8.82 -7.98
N LEU A 334 -15.73 -9.92 -7.60
CA LEU A 334 -16.12 -10.98 -8.53
C LEU A 334 -17.09 -10.47 -9.60
N LEU A 335 -18.09 -9.66 -9.22
CA LEU A 335 -19.00 -9.01 -10.16
C LEU A 335 -18.29 -8.01 -11.09
N ALA A 336 -17.31 -7.28 -10.60
CA ALA A 336 -16.49 -6.40 -11.43
C ALA A 336 -15.68 -7.20 -12.45
N GLN A 337 -15.01 -8.26 -12.02
CA GLN A 337 -14.21 -9.13 -12.90
C GLN A 337 -15.05 -9.86 -13.95
N SER A 338 -16.29 -10.25 -13.61
CA SER A 338 -17.22 -10.85 -14.58
C SER A 338 -17.75 -9.85 -15.62
N GLY A 339 -17.54 -8.55 -15.42
CA GLY A 339 -18.04 -7.49 -16.29
C GLY A 339 -19.49 -7.09 -16.02
N LEU A 340 -20.17 -7.69 -15.05
CA LEU A 340 -21.56 -7.38 -14.70
C LEU A 340 -21.72 -5.94 -14.16
N LEU A 341 -20.66 -5.33 -13.67
CA LEU A 341 -20.69 -3.94 -13.16
C LEU A 341 -20.32 -2.87 -14.20
N ARG A 342 -20.10 -3.24 -15.47
CA ARG A 342 -19.82 -2.27 -16.56
C ARG A 342 -20.89 -1.20 -16.74
N PRO A 343 -22.21 -1.47 -16.63
CA PRO A 343 -23.23 -0.44 -16.75
C PRO A 343 -23.13 0.68 -15.71
N TRP A 344 -22.44 0.43 -14.59
CA TRP A 344 -22.19 1.42 -13.53
C TRP A 344 -20.78 2.05 -13.63
N GLY A 345 -20.14 1.96 -14.81
CA GLY A 345 -18.83 2.58 -15.05
C GLY A 345 -17.64 1.84 -14.46
N ILE A 346 -17.80 0.61 -13.97
CA ILE A 346 -16.74 -0.21 -13.40
C ILE A 346 -16.12 -1.10 -14.47
N ALA A 347 -14.85 -0.88 -14.79
CA ALA A 347 -14.15 -1.66 -15.81
C ALA A 347 -13.92 -3.11 -15.35
N SER A 348 -14.11 -4.08 -16.25
CA SER A 348 -13.82 -5.50 -15.98
C SER A 348 -12.33 -5.83 -15.93
N LYS A 349 -11.51 -5.03 -16.62
CA LYS A 349 -10.04 -5.10 -16.56
C LYS A 349 -9.52 -3.85 -15.89
N PRO A 350 -8.77 -3.97 -14.79
CA PRO A 350 -8.20 -2.79 -14.14
C PRO A 350 -7.21 -2.10 -15.06
N SER A 351 -7.20 -0.78 -15.04
CA SER A 351 -6.23 0.03 -15.77
C SER A 351 -5.31 0.78 -14.81
N TRP A 352 -4.09 1.06 -15.26
CA TRP A 352 -3.18 1.97 -14.59
C TRP A 352 -2.80 3.10 -15.54
N LYS A 353 -3.19 4.33 -15.15
CA LYS A 353 -2.89 5.54 -15.94
C LYS A 353 -3.21 5.39 -17.45
N GLY A 354 -4.40 4.87 -17.75
CA GLY A 354 -4.90 4.68 -19.11
C GLY A 354 -4.38 3.43 -19.85
N ARG A 355 -3.52 2.62 -19.23
CA ARG A 355 -3.08 1.32 -19.79
C ARG A 355 -3.81 0.17 -19.08
N THR A 356 -4.37 -0.76 -19.85
CA THR A 356 -4.97 -1.98 -19.29
C THR A 356 -3.90 -2.81 -18.60
N CYS A 357 -4.18 -3.22 -17.37
CA CYS A 357 -3.36 -4.17 -16.63
C CYS A 357 -3.83 -5.57 -17.01
N ASP A 358 -3.09 -6.29 -17.83
CA ASP A 358 -3.34 -7.72 -18.01
C ASP A 358 -2.93 -8.47 -16.73
N PRO A 359 -3.73 -9.47 -16.29
CA PRO A 359 -3.52 -10.20 -15.05
C PRO A 359 -2.23 -11.02 -15.03
#